data_f84ce7187db0a61f80feef953481f5cc
#
_entry.id   f84ce7187db0a61f80feef953481f5cc
#
_cell.length_a   1.000
_cell.length_b   1.000
_cell.length_c   1.000
_cell.angle_alpha   90.00
_cell.angle_beta   90.00
_cell.angle_gamma   90.00
#
_symmetry.space_group_name_H-M   'P 1'
#
loop_
_entity.id
_entity.type
_entity.pdbx_description
1 polymer ?
#
loop_
_entity_poly.entity_id
_entity_poly.type
_entity_poly.pdbx_seq_one_letter_code
_entity_poly.pdbx_strand_id
1 'polypeptide(L)'
;MIHISIVILTYNSANYIKSCLDSVYLQRYQNFEVIVVDNGSKDDTVSLIKKNYPQVILIENKDNLGACKGRNQGIEVGRGEWIFTLDCDIILRNDFMGEIIKIIKSVPKMIGMLQPKIMKIDKIRVFSAGIYVSFLRRFHDVGKDEIDSAKFSKQMDIFGVCSAATVYKRDMLEAVRGENGYFDERFFFLFEDVDLSWRAQKKGIKALFCPDAACYHYGNSSCTPEKTRQYLCLRNRYFTLLKNDFIGSIILSFVFYDLPRLLYIFMANPRSLRAIKDIFDFKRS
;
A
#
# COMPACT_ATOMS: atom_id res chain seq x y z
N MET A 1 3.83 -22.86 13.42
CA MET A 1 3.24 -21.52 13.72
C MET A 1 3.39 -20.69 12.46
N ILE A 2 2.38 -19.89 12.12
CA ILE A 2 2.41 -19.00 10.93
C ILE A 2 3.50 -17.94 11.11
N HIS A 3 4.47 -17.86 10.23
CA HIS A 3 5.52 -16.86 10.27
C HIS A 3 5.18 -15.65 9.39
N ILE A 4 5.37 -14.43 9.91
CA ILE A 4 5.05 -13.18 9.21
C ILE A 4 6.32 -12.35 9.04
N SER A 5 6.59 -11.88 7.81
CA SER A 5 7.59 -10.85 7.57
C SER A 5 6.91 -9.49 7.55
N ILE A 6 7.25 -8.62 8.49
CA ILE A 6 6.77 -7.24 8.55
C ILE A 6 7.77 -6.37 7.78
N VAL A 7 7.33 -5.83 6.64
CA VAL A 7 8.14 -4.99 5.75
C VAL A 7 7.75 -3.53 5.96
N ILE A 8 8.62 -2.77 6.59
CA ILE A 8 8.41 -1.34 6.88
C ILE A 8 9.23 -0.52 5.91
N LEU A 9 8.57 0.37 5.16
CA LEU A 9 9.24 1.33 4.30
C LEU A 9 9.40 2.67 5.02
N THR A 10 10.60 3.26 4.96
CA THR A 10 10.87 4.56 5.59
C THR A 10 11.66 5.49 4.69
N TYR A 11 11.41 6.80 4.83
CA TYR A 11 12.16 7.88 4.19
C TYR A 11 11.96 9.18 4.97
N ASN A 12 13.03 9.71 5.58
CA ASN A 12 13.03 10.91 6.44
C ASN A 12 11.91 10.85 7.50
N SER A 13 11.90 9.79 8.30
CA SER A 13 10.79 9.46 9.20
C SER A 13 11.21 9.39 10.68
N ALA A 14 12.23 10.13 11.09
CA ALA A 14 12.73 10.15 12.47
C ALA A 14 11.63 10.41 13.51
N ASN A 15 10.62 11.20 13.14
CA ASN A 15 9.49 11.54 14.02
C ASN A 15 8.47 10.39 14.21
N TYR A 16 8.48 9.37 13.35
CA TYR A 16 7.44 8.34 13.28
C TYR A 16 7.96 6.94 13.57
N ILE A 17 9.15 6.61 13.05
CA ILE A 17 9.69 5.25 13.00
C ILE A 17 9.74 4.59 14.39
N LYS A 18 10.06 5.35 15.44
CA LYS A 18 10.09 4.82 16.82
C LYS A 18 8.72 4.33 17.27
N SER A 19 7.68 5.15 17.12
CA SER A 19 6.31 4.78 17.53
C SER A 19 5.77 3.61 16.73
N CYS A 20 6.11 3.51 15.44
CA CYS A 20 5.77 2.39 14.58
C CYS A 20 6.41 1.10 15.11
N LEU A 21 7.73 1.06 15.26
CA LEU A 21 8.47 -0.11 15.73
C LEU A 21 8.08 -0.51 17.15
N ASP A 22 7.92 0.43 18.08
CA ASP A 22 7.40 0.14 19.43
C ASP A 22 6.06 -0.60 19.36
N SER A 23 5.12 -0.13 18.51
CA SER A 23 3.81 -0.77 18.37
C SER A 23 3.87 -2.18 17.79
N VAL A 24 4.86 -2.46 16.94
CA VAL A 24 5.12 -3.79 16.38
C VAL A 24 5.67 -4.73 17.46
N TYR A 25 6.68 -4.30 18.19
CA TYR A 25 7.31 -5.16 19.20
C TYR A 25 6.48 -5.34 20.49
N LEU A 26 5.50 -4.48 20.73
CA LEU A 26 4.53 -4.63 21.83
C LEU A 26 3.41 -5.65 21.53
N GLN A 27 3.34 -6.22 20.34
CA GLN A 27 2.35 -7.24 20.01
C GLN A 27 2.59 -8.52 20.82
N ARG A 28 1.51 -9.20 21.23
CA ARG A 28 1.61 -10.48 21.96
C ARG A 28 2.10 -11.64 21.08
N TYR A 29 1.76 -11.60 19.80
CA TYR A 29 2.24 -12.59 18.83
C TYR A 29 3.65 -12.22 18.41
N GLN A 30 4.61 -13.14 18.59
CA GLN A 30 6.04 -12.87 18.40
C GLN A 30 6.69 -13.68 17.26
N ASN A 31 5.93 -14.54 16.54
CA ASN A 31 6.51 -15.30 15.43
C ASN A 31 6.54 -14.49 14.14
N PHE A 32 7.30 -13.40 14.16
CA PHE A 32 7.54 -12.53 13.02
C PHE A 32 9.00 -12.07 12.95
N GLU A 33 9.42 -11.65 11.80
CA GLU A 33 10.62 -10.87 11.57
C GLU A 33 10.25 -9.46 11.11
N VAL A 34 11.12 -8.48 11.38
CA VAL A 34 10.93 -7.09 10.95
C VAL A 34 12.05 -6.71 10.00
N ILE A 35 11.66 -6.30 8.79
CA ILE A 35 12.55 -5.78 7.76
C ILE A 35 12.21 -4.31 7.55
N VAL A 36 13.16 -3.43 7.80
CA VAL A 36 13.01 -2.00 7.49
C VAL A 36 13.83 -1.67 6.26
N VAL A 37 13.18 -1.08 5.27
CA VAL A 37 13.86 -0.56 4.07
C VAL A 37 13.89 0.95 4.15
N ASP A 38 15.08 1.49 4.37
CA ASP A 38 15.31 2.93 4.35
C ASP A 38 15.63 3.40 2.94
N ASN A 39 14.80 4.30 2.43
CA ASN A 39 14.92 4.83 1.07
C ASN A 39 15.85 6.05 0.98
N GLY A 40 17.00 6.01 1.65
CA GLY A 40 18.01 7.04 1.59
C GLY A 40 17.69 8.27 2.44
N SER A 41 17.21 8.06 3.66
CA SER A 41 16.95 9.12 4.65
C SER A 41 18.18 9.99 4.91
N LYS A 42 17.94 11.27 5.13
CA LYS A 42 18.99 12.26 5.44
C LYS A 42 18.84 12.83 6.86
N ASP A 43 17.79 12.42 7.58
CA ASP A 43 17.53 12.71 8.98
C ASP A 43 18.02 11.57 9.89
N ASP A 44 17.68 11.61 11.16
CA ASP A 44 18.11 10.64 12.16
C ASP A 44 17.40 9.27 12.07
N THR A 45 16.60 9.00 11.03
CA THR A 45 15.83 7.75 10.90
C THR A 45 16.70 6.51 11.08
N VAL A 46 17.77 6.40 10.30
CA VAL A 46 18.66 5.23 10.31
C VAL A 46 19.38 5.09 11.66
N SER A 47 19.88 6.19 12.22
CA SER A 47 20.57 6.17 13.52
C SER A 47 19.66 5.73 14.66
N LEU A 48 18.40 6.17 14.65
CA LEU A 48 17.38 5.75 15.63
C LEU A 48 17.07 4.25 15.52
N ILE A 49 16.95 3.71 14.30
CA ILE A 49 16.72 2.28 14.10
C ILE A 49 17.88 1.47 14.61
N LYS A 50 19.11 1.77 14.18
CA LYS A 50 20.32 1.03 14.59
C LYS A 50 20.53 1.04 16.11
N LYS A 51 20.26 2.17 16.75
CA LYS A 51 20.46 2.35 18.18
C LYS A 51 19.42 1.60 19.03
N ASN A 52 18.13 1.65 18.63
CA ASN A 52 17.04 1.21 19.50
C ASN A 52 16.46 -0.17 19.10
N TYR A 53 16.71 -0.63 17.87
CA TYR A 53 16.13 -1.86 17.31
C TYR A 53 17.18 -2.70 16.57
N PRO A 54 18.26 -3.16 17.25
CA PRO A 54 19.36 -3.91 16.60
C PRO A 54 18.91 -5.24 16.01
N GLN A 55 17.74 -5.77 16.38
CA GLN A 55 17.15 -7.00 15.86
C GLN A 55 16.47 -6.84 14.51
N VAL A 56 16.26 -5.61 14.02
CA VAL A 56 15.66 -5.32 12.72
C VAL A 56 16.64 -5.68 11.60
N ILE A 57 16.13 -6.31 10.55
CA ILE A 57 16.87 -6.44 9.29
C ILE A 57 16.75 -5.10 8.55
N LEU A 58 17.82 -4.32 8.53
CA LEU A 58 17.83 -2.99 7.92
C LEU A 58 18.48 -3.04 6.53
N ILE A 59 17.73 -2.58 5.53
CA ILE A 59 18.21 -2.34 4.15
C ILE A 59 18.33 -0.83 3.95
N GLU A 60 19.53 -0.35 3.63
CA GLU A 60 19.83 1.08 3.46
C GLU A 60 20.08 1.38 1.98
N ASN A 61 19.14 2.08 1.33
CA ASN A 61 19.32 2.60 -0.02
C ASN A 61 20.09 3.93 0.02
N LYS A 62 20.90 4.19 -1.00
CA LYS A 62 21.62 5.48 -1.13
C LYS A 62 20.68 6.64 -1.45
N ASP A 63 19.65 6.35 -2.25
CA ASP A 63 18.69 7.31 -2.77
C ASP A 63 17.26 6.78 -2.61
N ASN A 64 16.27 7.67 -2.76
CA ASN A 64 14.87 7.30 -2.75
C ASN A 64 14.49 6.59 -4.06
N LEU A 65 14.36 5.26 -4.00
CA LEU A 65 14.02 4.40 -5.13
C LEU A 65 12.50 4.26 -5.35
N GLY A 66 11.68 4.94 -4.55
CA GLY A 66 10.22 4.84 -4.58
C GLY A 66 9.68 3.70 -3.70
N ALA A 67 8.37 3.77 -3.45
CA ALA A 67 7.71 2.81 -2.55
C ALA A 67 7.66 1.41 -3.12
N CYS A 68 7.46 1.27 -4.45
CA CYS A 68 7.40 -0.02 -5.12
C CYS A 68 8.70 -0.81 -4.92
N LYS A 69 9.83 -0.21 -5.27
CA LYS A 69 11.12 -0.86 -5.15
C LYS A 69 11.52 -1.16 -3.71
N GLY A 70 11.30 -0.21 -2.80
CA GLY A 70 11.58 -0.44 -1.39
C GLY A 70 10.78 -1.61 -0.82
N ARG A 71 9.46 -1.68 -1.10
CA ARG A 71 8.64 -2.83 -0.66
C ARG A 71 9.10 -4.14 -1.31
N ASN A 72 9.44 -4.13 -2.60
CA ASN A 72 9.97 -5.33 -3.27
C ASN A 72 11.23 -5.86 -2.58
N GLN A 73 12.20 -4.99 -2.26
CA GLN A 73 13.42 -5.38 -1.54
C GLN A 73 13.11 -6.05 -0.20
N GLY A 74 12.18 -5.48 0.57
CA GLY A 74 11.77 -6.07 1.84
C GLY A 74 11.05 -7.41 1.70
N ILE A 75 10.20 -7.56 0.68
CA ILE A 75 9.48 -8.81 0.39
C ILE A 75 10.46 -9.92 -0.03
N GLU A 76 11.48 -9.59 -0.83
CA GLU A 76 12.50 -10.55 -1.28
C GLU A 76 13.37 -11.08 -0.15
N VAL A 77 13.67 -10.26 0.84
CA VAL A 77 14.45 -10.66 2.04
C VAL A 77 13.60 -11.44 3.05
N GLY A 78 12.32 -11.10 3.13
CA GLY A 78 11.40 -11.73 4.07
C GLY A 78 11.21 -13.23 3.83
N ARG A 79 11.06 -14.01 4.92
CA ARG A 79 10.91 -15.48 4.90
C ARG A 79 9.53 -15.95 5.31
N GLY A 80 8.66 -15.02 5.74
CA GLY A 80 7.32 -15.32 6.23
C GLY A 80 6.40 -15.91 5.17
N GLU A 81 5.50 -16.78 5.59
CA GLU A 81 4.39 -17.29 4.76
C GLU A 81 3.41 -16.17 4.39
N TRP A 82 3.36 -15.14 5.23
CA TRP A 82 2.60 -13.93 5.02
C TRP A 82 3.51 -12.71 5.12
N ILE A 83 3.28 -11.75 4.25
CA ILE A 83 4.02 -10.49 4.20
C ILE A 83 3.10 -9.38 4.67
N PHE A 84 3.50 -8.66 5.70
CA PHE A 84 2.79 -7.49 6.18
C PHE A 84 3.54 -6.22 5.76
N THR A 85 3.05 -5.50 4.73
CA THR A 85 3.57 -4.19 4.39
C THR A 85 3.03 -3.15 5.35
N LEU A 86 3.89 -2.30 5.86
CA LEU A 86 3.56 -1.29 6.86
C LEU A 86 4.30 0.01 6.56
N ASP A 87 3.59 1.11 6.51
CA ASP A 87 4.21 2.44 6.42
C ASP A 87 4.74 2.85 7.80
N CYS A 88 5.88 3.54 7.84
CA CYS A 88 6.58 3.89 9.09
C CYS A 88 5.83 4.89 9.99
N ASP A 89 4.75 5.48 9.50
CA ASP A 89 3.88 6.42 10.22
C ASP A 89 2.56 5.78 10.68
N ILE A 90 2.56 4.45 10.83
CA ILE A 90 1.43 3.69 11.36
C ILE A 90 1.74 3.14 12.75
N ILE A 91 0.75 3.20 13.63
CA ILE A 91 0.76 2.61 14.98
C ILE A 91 -0.26 1.47 15.01
N LEU A 92 0.19 0.27 15.33
CA LEU A 92 -0.68 -0.89 15.49
C LEU A 92 -1.44 -0.84 16.83
N ARG A 93 -2.71 -1.27 16.82
CA ARG A 93 -3.43 -1.57 18.06
C ARG A 93 -2.80 -2.78 18.76
N ASN A 94 -2.83 -2.85 20.09
CA ASN A 94 -2.10 -3.86 20.87
C ASN A 94 -2.49 -5.31 20.57
N ASP A 95 -3.66 -5.57 20.04
CA ASP A 95 -4.19 -6.89 19.68
C ASP A 95 -4.11 -7.19 18.18
N PHE A 96 -3.59 -6.25 17.37
CA PHE A 96 -3.58 -6.30 15.91
C PHE A 96 -3.09 -7.64 15.35
N MET A 97 -1.87 -8.07 15.74
CA MET A 97 -1.30 -9.32 15.22
C MET A 97 -2.11 -10.55 15.65
N GLY A 98 -2.68 -10.52 16.85
CA GLY A 98 -3.57 -11.58 17.34
C GLY A 98 -4.81 -11.72 16.45
N GLU A 99 -5.45 -10.63 16.08
CA GLU A 99 -6.61 -10.62 15.20
C GLU A 99 -6.25 -11.09 13.78
N ILE A 100 -5.13 -10.60 13.22
CA ILE A 100 -4.63 -11.08 11.91
C ILE A 100 -4.40 -12.59 11.91
N ILE A 101 -3.78 -13.14 12.95
CA ILE A 101 -3.52 -14.58 13.03
C ILE A 101 -4.81 -15.41 13.15
N LYS A 102 -5.83 -14.92 13.86
CA LYS A 102 -7.15 -15.58 13.91
C LYS A 102 -7.75 -15.67 12.51
N ILE A 103 -7.70 -14.58 11.76
CA ILE A 103 -8.21 -14.51 10.39
C ILE A 103 -7.43 -15.47 9.49
N ILE A 104 -6.12 -15.41 9.47
CA ILE A 104 -5.26 -16.28 8.63
C ILE A 104 -5.58 -17.77 8.82
N LYS A 105 -5.90 -18.19 10.06
CA LYS A 105 -6.24 -19.58 10.36
C LYS A 105 -7.58 -20.04 9.80
N SER A 106 -8.49 -19.12 9.52
CA SER A 106 -9.88 -19.42 9.13
C SER A 106 -10.23 -18.98 7.71
N VAL A 107 -9.40 -18.14 7.05
CA VAL A 107 -9.76 -17.62 5.74
C VAL A 107 -9.73 -18.71 4.66
N PRO A 108 -10.64 -18.67 3.67
CA PRO A 108 -10.62 -19.54 2.50
C PRO A 108 -9.30 -19.36 1.70
N LYS A 109 -8.86 -20.45 1.05
CA LYS A 109 -7.60 -20.44 0.25
C LYS A 109 -7.56 -19.38 -0.85
N MET A 110 -8.72 -18.96 -1.36
CA MET A 110 -8.82 -17.91 -2.39
C MET A 110 -8.53 -16.51 -1.86
N ILE A 111 -8.54 -16.29 -0.55
CA ILE A 111 -8.19 -15.00 0.05
C ILE A 111 -6.66 -14.93 0.15
N GLY A 112 -6.08 -13.99 -0.57
CA GLY A 112 -4.63 -13.76 -0.58
C GLY A 112 -4.22 -12.37 -0.07
N MET A 113 -5.20 -11.49 0.19
CA MET A 113 -4.98 -10.12 0.65
C MET A 113 -5.91 -9.81 1.82
N LEU A 114 -5.34 -9.35 2.94
CA LEU A 114 -6.09 -8.94 4.13
C LEU A 114 -5.88 -7.45 4.37
N GLN A 115 -6.98 -6.70 4.37
CA GLN A 115 -6.99 -5.27 4.66
C GLN A 115 -7.40 -5.03 6.10
N PRO A 116 -6.50 -4.68 7.00
CA PRO A 116 -6.86 -4.19 8.32
C PRO A 116 -7.64 -2.89 8.25
N LYS A 117 -8.39 -2.56 9.31
CA LYS A 117 -9.01 -1.24 9.44
C LYS A 117 -7.96 -0.19 9.73
N ILE A 118 -7.64 0.63 8.73
CA ILE A 118 -6.74 1.76 8.90
C ILE A 118 -7.57 2.97 9.32
N MET A 119 -7.35 3.44 10.55
CA MET A 119 -7.96 4.64 11.09
C MET A 119 -7.01 5.83 10.91
N LYS A 120 -7.52 7.04 10.85
CA LYS A 120 -6.68 8.22 11.03
C LYS A 120 -6.16 8.28 12.46
N ILE A 121 -5.09 9.03 12.67
CA ILE A 121 -4.48 9.19 14.00
C ILE A 121 -5.43 9.84 15.01
N ASP A 122 -6.49 10.50 14.57
CA ASP A 122 -7.56 11.03 15.43
C ASP A 122 -8.41 9.92 16.08
N LYS A 123 -8.29 8.66 15.61
CA LYS A 123 -9.02 7.47 16.10
C LYS A 123 -10.56 7.57 15.93
N ILE A 124 -11.02 8.51 15.13
CA ILE A 124 -12.44 8.77 14.88
C ILE A 124 -12.81 8.42 13.44
N ARG A 125 -11.95 8.81 12.49
CA ARG A 125 -12.23 8.66 11.06
C ARG A 125 -11.45 7.51 10.47
N VAL A 126 -12.09 6.82 9.54
CA VAL A 126 -11.45 5.79 8.73
C VAL A 126 -10.50 6.45 7.73
N PHE A 127 -9.29 5.91 7.60
CA PHE A 127 -8.36 6.24 6.53
C PHE A 127 -8.62 5.33 5.31
N SER A 128 -8.68 4.02 5.53
CA SER A 128 -9.00 3.03 4.51
C SER A 128 -9.54 1.73 5.12
N ALA A 129 -10.61 1.22 4.55
CA ALA A 129 -11.15 -0.13 4.77
C ALA A 129 -10.98 -0.99 3.49
N GLY A 130 -10.00 -0.67 2.65
CA GLY A 130 -9.74 -1.28 1.36
C GLY A 130 -9.98 -0.35 0.19
N ILE A 131 -9.83 -0.89 -1.02
CA ILE A 131 -10.01 -0.14 -2.26
C ILE A 131 -11.29 -0.60 -2.95
N TYR A 132 -12.07 0.37 -3.41
CA TYR A 132 -13.21 0.17 -4.29
C TYR A 132 -12.89 0.70 -5.70
N VAL A 133 -13.42 0.00 -6.72
CA VAL A 133 -13.37 0.43 -8.12
C VAL A 133 -14.77 0.61 -8.67
N SER A 134 -15.08 1.81 -9.17
CA SER A 134 -16.38 2.08 -9.80
C SER A 134 -16.42 1.57 -11.24
N PHE A 135 -17.63 1.57 -11.86
CA PHE A 135 -17.82 1.23 -13.27
C PHE A 135 -16.96 2.12 -14.21
N LEU A 136 -16.80 3.41 -13.88
CA LEU A 136 -15.92 4.34 -14.63
C LEU A 136 -14.46 4.28 -14.16
N ARG A 137 -14.06 3.18 -13.52
CA ARG A 137 -12.66 2.98 -13.07
C ARG A 137 -12.14 4.08 -12.14
N ARG A 138 -13.02 4.65 -11.34
CA ARG A 138 -12.59 5.49 -10.23
C ARG A 138 -12.16 4.59 -9.08
N PHE A 139 -10.91 4.74 -8.66
CA PHE A 139 -10.35 4.04 -7.50
C PHE A 139 -10.40 4.97 -6.28
N HIS A 140 -10.83 4.46 -5.16
CA HIS A 140 -10.85 5.20 -3.90
C HIS A 140 -10.83 4.28 -2.70
N ASP A 141 -10.29 4.78 -1.60
CA ASP A 141 -10.33 4.08 -0.33
C ASP A 141 -11.75 4.03 0.22
N VAL A 142 -12.18 2.85 0.60
CA VAL A 142 -13.48 2.63 1.26
C VAL A 142 -13.45 3.31 2.63
N GLY A 143 -14.45 4.14 2.90
CA GLY A 143 -14.61 4.81 4.18
C GLY A 143 -13.71 6.02 4.40
N LYS A 144 -12.94 6.45 3.41
CA LYS A 144 -12.01 7.57 3.57
C LYS A 144 -12.70 8.82 4.11
N ASP A 145 -12.18 9.32 5.24
CA ASP A 145 -12.68 10.49 5.96
C ASP A 145 -14.06 10.30 6.62
N GLU A 146 -14.72 9.13 6.47
CA GLU A 146 -15.96 8.80 7.18
C GLU A 146 -15.68 8.51 8.67
N ILE A 147 -16.65 8.83 9.53
CA ILE A 147 -16.61 8.45 10.95
C ILE A 147 -16.75 6.92 11.05
N ASP A 148 -15.92 6.28 11.89
CA ASP A 148 -16.03 4.84 12.15
C ASP A 148 -17.40 4.52 12.76
N SER A 149 -18.06 3.55 12.19
CA SER A 149 -19.44 3.18 12.53
C SER A 149 -19.67 1.68 12.34
N ALA A 150 -20.87 1.20 12.66
CA ALA A 150 -21.28 -0.19 12.46
C ALA A 150 -21.08 -0.69 11.01
N LYS A 151 -21.03 0.20 10.01
CA LYS A 151 -20.71 -0.11 8.61
C LYS A 151 -19.33 -0.76 8.48
N PHE A 152 -18.36 -0.36 9.32
CA PHE A 152 -16.99 -0.85 9.30
C PHE A 152 -16.69 -1.86 10.42
N SER A 153 -17.67 -2.56 10.95
CA SER A 153 -17.49 -3.56 12.01
C SER A 153 -17.67 -5.01 11.54
N LYS A 154 -17.90 -5.23 10.24
CA LYS A 154 -18.07 -6.57 9.67
C LYS A 154 -17.03 -6.83 8.57
N GLN A 155 -16.56 -8.08 8.49
CA GLN A 155 -15.76 -8.54 7.36
C GLN A 155 -16.55 -8.38 6.05
N MET A 156 -15.89 -7.97 4.99
CA MET A 156 -16.48 -7.84 3.65
C MET A 156 -15.44 -8.07 2.56
N ASP A 157 -15.89 -8.62 1.45
CA ASP A 157 -15.10 -8.70 0.23
C ASP A 157 -14.87 -7.28 -0.30
N ILE A 158 -13.64 -7.00 -0.71
CA ILE A 158 -13.23 -5.72 -1.29
C ILE A 158 -12.50 -5.96 -2.60
N PHE A 159 -12.43 -4.95 -3.46
CA PHE A 159 -11.68 -5.06 -4.71
C PHE A 159 -10.18 -5.20 -4.46
N GLY A 160 -9.64 -4.41 -3.57
CA GLY A 160 -8.19 -4.35 -3.33
C GLY A 160 -7.85 -3.78 -1.96
N VAL A 161 -6.57 -3.66 -1.70
CA VAL A 161 -6.02 -3.31 -0.40
C VAL A 161 -5.11 -2.08 -0.50
N CYS A 162 -5.13 -1.24 0.52
CA CYS A 162 -4.24 -0.09 0.67
C CYS A 162 -2.90 -0.55 1.27
N SER A 163 -1.82 -0.48 0.52
CA SER A 163 -0.51 -1.01 0.91
C SER A 163 0.16 -0.30 2.09
N ALA A 164 -0.44 0.77 2.61
CA ALA A 164 0.04 1.43 3.83
C ALA A 164 0.04 0.48 5.04
N ALA A 165 -0.97 -0.42 5.15
CA ALA A 165 -0.99 -1.53 6.11
C ALA A 165 -1.79 -2.69 5.50
N THR A 166 -1.12 -3.71 4.97
CA THR A 166 -1.78 -4.85 4.32
C THR A 166 -1.01 -6.13 4.54
N VAL A 167 -1.73 -7.22 4.79
CA VAL A 167 -1.15 -8.56 4.93
C VAL A 167 -1.42 -9.37 3.66
N TYR A 168 -0.37 -9.76 2.97
CA TYR A 168 -0.39 -10.53 1.73
C TYR A 168 0.06 -11.97 1.96
N LYS A 169 -0.63 -12.92 1.36
CA LYS A 169 -0.12 -14.30 1.30
C LYS A 169 1.07 -14.36 0.33
N ARG A 170 2.19 -14.97 0.73
CA ARG A 170 3.38 -15.08 -0.12
C ARG A 170 3.07 -15.74 -1.47
N ASP A 171 2.36 -16.88 -1.45
CA ASP A 171 1.98 -17.58 -2.69
C ASP A 171 1.21 -16.68 -3.66
N MET A 172 0.37 -15.76 -3.13
CA MET A 172 -0.33 -14.78 -3.97
C MET A 172 0.65 -13.81 -4.60
N LEU A 173 1.58 -13.24 -3.81
CA LEU A 173 2.60 -12.33 -4.32
C LEU A 173 3.43 -13.00 -5.44
N GLU A 174 3.88 -14.24 -5.22
CA GLU A 174 4.61 -15.00 -6.24
C GLU A 174 3.75 -15.24 -7.48
N ALA A 175 2.48 -15.60 -7.30
CA ALA A 175 1.57 -15.83 -8.42
C ALA A 175 1.36 -14.60 -9.31
N VAL A 176 1.41 -13.39 -8.74
CA VAL A 176 1.19 -12.12 -9.48
C VAL A 176 2.47 -11.35 -9.77
N ARG A 177 3.63 -11.86 -9.39
CA ARG A 177 4.93 -11.25 -9.68
C ARG A 177 5.07 -11.03 -11.19
N GLY A 178 5.43 -9.82 -11.58
CA GLY A 178 5.74 -9.46 -12.95
C GLY A 178 7.25 -9.25 -13.15
N GLU A 179 7.64 -8.90 -14.37
CA GLU A 179 9.05 -8.60 -14.71
C GLU A 179 9.64 -7.46 -13.86
N ASN A 180 8.79 -6.50 -13.48
CA ASN A 180 9.19 -5.35 -12.67
C ASN A 180 8.89 -5.54 -11.16
N GLY A 181 8.85 -6.78 -10.67
CA GLY A 181 8.68 -7.11 -9.26
C GLY A 181 7.24 -7.42 -8.84
N TYR A 182 7.01 -7.55 -7.53
CA TYR A 182 5.69 -7.75 -6.93
C TYR A 182 4.83 -6.50 -7.11
N PHE A 183 5.34 -5.37 -6.63
CA PHE A 183 4.88 -4.03 -6.99
C PHE A 183 5.66 -3.58 -8.22
N ASP A 184 4.98 -3.19 -9.29
CA ASP A 184 5.65 -2.75 -10.52
C ASP A 184 6.44 -1.46 -10.26
N GLU A 185 7.78 -1.54 -10.30
CA GLU A 185 8.69 -0.44 -9.94
C GLU A 185 8.51 0.82 -10.80
N ARG A 186 7.92 0.70 -12.00
CA ARG A 186 7.63 1.83 -12.89
C ARG A 186 6.61 2.81 -12.29
N PHE A 187 5.79 2.36 -11.34
CA PHE A 187 4.86 3.24 -10.61
C PHE A 187 5.57 4.21 -9.69
N PHE A 188 6.69 3.82 -9.12
CA PHE A 188 7.44 4.56 -8.11
C PHE A 188 6.66 4.71 -6.79
N PHE A 189 5.46 5.32 -6.82
CA PHE A 189 4.59 5.57 -5.66
C PHE A 189 3.17 5.89 -6.15
N LEU A 190 2.12 5.49 -5.43
CA LEU A 190 0.69 5.62 -5.72
C LEU A 190 0.20 4.70 -6.85
N PHE A 191 -0.96 4.07 -6.64
CA PHE A 191 -1.62 3.12 -7.54
C PHE A 191 -0.93 1.75 -7.67
N GLU A 192 0.23 1.55 -7.09
CA GLU A 192 0.93 0.25 -7.09
C GLU A 192 0.12 -0.85 -6.40
N ASP A 193 -0.64 -0.47 -5.38
CA ASP A 193 -1.56 -1.34 -4.63
C ASP A 193 -2.81 -1.69 -5.44
N VAL A 194 -3.34 -0.73 -6.19
CA VAL A 194 -4.45 -0.95 -7.14
C VAL A 194 -4.03 -1.94 -8.23
N ASP A 195 -2.84 -1.75 -8.83
CA ASP A 195 -2.29 -2.63 -9.86
C ASP A 195 -2.10 -4.05 -9.32
N LEU A 196 -1.45 -4.19 -8.15
CA LEU A 196 -1.23 -5.49 -7.52
C LEU A 196 -2.55 -6.20 -7.21
N SER A 197 -3.50 -5.48 -6.62
CA SER A 197 -4.83 -6.02 -6.31
C SER A 197 -5.57 -6.47 -7.57
N TRP A 198 -5.50 -5.69 -8.65
CA TRP A 198 -6.16 -6.05 -9.90
C TRP A 198 -5.55 -7.30 -10.54
N ARG A 199 -4.23 -7.42 -10.54
CA ARG A 199 -3.54 -8.63 -11.01
C ARG A 199 -3.96 -9.87 -10.21
N ALA A 200 -4.12 -9.73 -8.89
CA ALA A 200 -4.61 -10.80 -8.02
C ALA A 200 -6.05 -11.18 -8.35
N GLN A 201 -6.96 -10.20 -8.51
CA GLN A 201 -8.35 -10.43 -8.90
C GLN A 201 -8.46 -11.17 -10.24
N LYS A 202 -7.64 -10.83 -11.24
CA LYS A 202 -7.58 -11.54 -12.53
C LYS A 202 -7.21 -13.01 -12.39
N LYS A 203 -6.49 -13.39 -11.33
CA LYS A 203 -6.13 -14.78 -11.01
C LYS A 203 -7.14 -15.46 -10.06
N GLY A 204 -8.27 -14.81 -9.78
CA GLY A 204 -9.29 -15.32 -8.85
C GLY A 204 -8.90 -15.22 -7.37
N ILE A 205 -7.82 -14.50 -7.05
CA ILE A 205 -7.37 -14.29 -5.67
C ILE A 205 -8.03 -13.03 -5.14
N LYS A 206 -8.72 -13.16 -4.01
CA LYS A 206 -9.58 -12.11 -3.44
C LYS A 206 -8.93 -11.38 -2.27
N ALA A 207 -9.52 -10.22 -1.95
CA ALA A 207 -9.17 -9.39 -0.82
C ALA A 207 -10.32 -9.37 0.21
N LEU A 208 -9.96 -9.39 1.50
CA LEU A 208 -10.90 -9.38 2.62
C LEU A 208 -10.60 -8.21 3.54
N PHE A 209 -11.62 -7.41 3.88
CA PHE A 209 -11.52 -6.41 4.93
C PHE A 209 -11.65 -7.06 6.31
N CYS A 210 -10.75 -6.67 7.23
CA CYS A 210 -10.55 -7.26 8.56
C CYS A 210 -10.77 -6.19 9.64
N PRO A 211 -12.01 -5.92 10.08
CA PRO A 211 -12.35 -4.80 10.96
C PRO A 211 -11.72 -4.88 12.35
N ASP A 212 -11.50 -6.11 12.86
CA ASP A 212 -10.99 -6.33 14.21
C ASP A 212 -9.48 -6.09 14.32
N ALA A 213 -8.74 -6.19 13.20
CA ALA A 213 -7.35 -5.78 13.13
C ALA A 213 -7.28 -4.28 12.79
N ALA A 214 -7.06 -3.42 13.77
CA ALA A 214 -7.04 -1.98 13.57
C ALA A 214 -5.67 -1.35 13.80
N CYS A 215 -5.35 -0.32 13.01
CA CYS A 215 -4.15 0.50 13.17
C CYS A 215 -4.47 1.98 12.92
N TYR A 216 -3.54 2.86 13.29
CA TYR A 216 -3.71 4.31 13.25
C TYR A 216 -2.62 4.94 12.37
N HIS A 217 -3.01 5.73 11.38
CA HIS A 217 -2.13 6.30 10.38
C HIS A 217 -2.05 7.83 10.56
N TYR A 218 -0.84 8.37 10.67
CA TYR A 218 -0.61 9.82 10.66
C TYR A 218 -0.93 10.40 9.30
N GLY A 219 -0.50 9.72 8.24
CA GLY A 219 -0.67 10.14 6.86
C GLY A 219 0.27 11.28 6.47
N ASN A 220 0.71 11.25 5.21
CA ASN A 220 1.55 12.28 4.61
C ASN A 220 2.96 12.47 5.25
N SER A 221 3.49 11.43 5.92
CA SER A 221 4.86 11.47 6.48
C SER A 221 5.95 11.69 5.42
N SER A 222 5.71 11.22 4.19
CA SER A 222 6.64 11.38 3.06
C SER A 222 6.81 12.82 2.57
N CYS A 223 5.96 13.76 3.03
CA CYS A 223 5.95 15.17 2.62
C CYS A 223 6.02 15.37 1.10
N THR A 224 5.47 14.44 0.32
CA THR A 224 5.51 14.50 -1.15
C THR A 224 4.72 15.73 -1.63
N PRO A 225 5.33 16.64 -2.43
CA PRO A 225 4.66 17.84 -2.89
C PRO A 225 3.37 17.52 -3.67
N GLU A 226 2.32 18.31 -3.44
CA GLU A 226 1.00 18.11 -4.06
C GLU A 226 1.06 18.01 -5.59
N LYS A 227 1.84 18.87 -6.25
CA LYS A 227 2.05 18.82 -7.72
C LYS A 227 2.67 17.51 -8.20
N THR A 228 3.56 16.90 -7.40
CA THR A 228 4.15 15.60 -7.70
C THR A 228 3.11 14.50 -7.52
N ARG A 229 2.31 14.55 -6.47
CA ARG A 229 1.21 13.60 -6.24
C ARG A 229 0.20 13.64 -7.38
N GLN A 230 -0.23 14.82 -7.82
CA GLN A 230 -1.17 14.99 -8.95
C GLN A 230 -0.60 14.39 -10.24
N TYR A 231 0.67 14.66 -10.54
CA TYR A 231 1.33 14.06 -11.71
C TYR A 231 1.37 12.54 -11.62
N LEU A 232 1.81 11.98 -10.47
CA LEU A 232 1.88 10.53 -10.28
C LEU A 232 0.48 9.89 -10.31
N CYS A 233 -0.51 10.49 -9.69
CA CYS A 233 -1.90 9.99 -9.72
C CYS A 233 -2.42 9.91 -11.16
N LEU A 234 -2.20 10.94 -11.97
CA LEU A 234 -2.62 10.92 -13.36
C LEU A 234 -1.88 9.83 -14.16
N ARG A 235 -0.56 9.84 -14.13
CA ARG A 235 0.30 8.87 -14.83
C ARG A 235 -0.04 7.43 -14.44
N ASN A 236 -0.03 7.15 -13.15
CA ASN A 236 -0.17 5.79 -12.62
C ASN A 236 -1.58 5.24 -12.77
N ARG A 237 -2.61 6.10 -12.75
CA ARG A 237 -3.96 5.71 -13.12
C ARG A 237 -3.98 5.06 -14.53
N TYR A 238 -3.34 5.70 -15.51
CA TYR A 238 -3.28 5.16 -16.87
C TYR A 238 -2.37 3.95 -16.98
N PHE A 239 -1.26 3.89 -16.26
CA PHE A 239 -0.45 2.68 -16.16
C PHE A 239 -1.29 1.49 -15.69
N THR A 240 -2.07 1.69 -14.61
CA THR A 240 -2.96 0.66 -14.07
C THR A 240 -4.02 0.22 -15.10
N LEU A 241 -4.66 1.16 -15.78
CA LEU A 241 -5.70 0.87 -16.78
C LEU A 241 -5.11 0.12 -17.98
N LEU A 242 -4.02 0.62 -18.57
CA LEU A 242 -3.37 0.01 -19.74
C LEU A 242 -2.86 -1.40 -19.48
N LYS A 243 -2.44 -1.67 -18.26
CA LYS A 243 -1.93 -2.98 -17.83
C LYS A 243 -3.04 -3.98 -17.51
N ASN A 244 -4.14 -3.51 -16.96
CA ASN A 244 -5.11 -4.39 -16.34
C ASN A 244 -6.48 -4.44 -17.02
N ASP A 245 -6.88 -3.40 -17.75
CA ASP A 245 -8.23 -3.27 -18.31
C ASP A 245 -8.27 -3.44 -19.84
N PHE A 246 -9.46 -3.60 -20.39
CA PHE A 246 -9.66 -3.65 -21.83
C PHE A 246 -9.94 -2.25 -22.41
N ILE A 247 -9.57 -2.04 -23.66
CA ILE A 247 -9.57 -0.71 -24.31
C ILE A 247 -10.92 -0.01 -24.27
N GLY A 248 -12.04 -0.74 -24.44
CA GLY A 248 -13.37 -0.14 -24.42
C GLY A 248 -13.72 0.50 -23.08
N SER A 249 -13.33 -0.16 -21.96
CA SER A 249 -13.51 0.39 -20.61
C SER A 249 -12.63 1.63 -20.38
N ILE A 250 -11.42 1.62 -20.92
CA ILE A 250 -10.49 2.77 -20.83
C ILE A 250 -11.08 3.97 -21.58
N ILE A 251 -11.61 3.76 -22.79
CA ILE A 251 -12.25 4.82 -23.58
C ILE A 251 -13.45 5.39 -22.83
N LEU A 252 -14.32 4.52 -22.30
CA LEU A 252 -15.50 4.92 -21.55
C LEU A 252 -15.11 5.76 -20.31
N SER A 253 -14.14 5.27 -19.55
CA SER A 253 -13.60 6.01 -18.40
C SER A 253 -13.00 7.34 -18.81
N PHE A 254 -12.23 7.38 -19.90
CA PHE A 254 -11.65 8.61 -20.43
C PHE A 254 -12.71 9.65 -20.73
N VAL A 255 -13.72 9.31 -21.54
CA VAL A 255 -14.74 10.25 -21.99
C VAL A 255 -15.57 10.79 -20.81
N PHE A 256 -16.05 9.91 -19.93
CA PHE A 256 -17.04 10.30 -18.91
C PHE A 256 -16.42 10.69 -17.56
N TYR A 257 -15.19 10.32 -17.29
CA TYR A 257 -14.54 10.62 -16.01
C TYR A 257 -13.29 11.48 -16.16
N ASP A 258 -12.37 11.13 -17.06
CA ASP A 258 -11.08 11.80 -17.13
C ASP A 258 -11.12 13.09 -17.93
N LEU A 259 -11.75 13.11 -19.11
CA LEU A 259 -11.77 14.28 -20.00
C LEU A 259 -12.30 15.56 -19.35
N PRO A 260 -13.40 15.54 -18.57
CA PRO A 260 -13.88 16.73 -17.86
C PRO A 260 -12.89 17.27 -16.82
N ARG A 261 -11.99 16.43 -16.31
CA ARG A 261 -11.04 16.76 -15.24
C ARG A 261 -9.67 17.15 -15.76
N LEU A 262 -9.26 16.63 -16.91
CA LEU A 262 -7.93 16.87 -17.46
C LEU A 262 -7.67 18.34 -17.73
N LEU A 263 -8.66 19.06 -18.25
CA LEU A 263 -8.55 20.50 -18.49
C LEU A 263 -8.20 21.24 -17.21
N TYR A 264 -8.94 20.97 -16.13
CA TYR A 264 -8.67 21.54 -14.82
C TYR A 264 -7.29 21.15 -14.30
N ILE A 265 -6.93 19.85 -14.38
CA ILE A 265 -5.63 19.34 -13.90
C ILE A 265 -4.47 20.03 -14.61
N PHE A 266 -4.53 20.17 -15.93
CA PHE A 266 -3.46 20.79 -16.71
C PHE A 266 -3.35 22.31 -16.49
N MET A 267 -4.47 22.99 -16.27
CA MET A 267 -4.46 24.40 -15.89
C MET A 267 -3.86 24.62 -14.49
N ALA A 268 -4.22 23.78 -13.52
CA ALA A 268 -3.73 23.87 -12.16
C ALA A 268 -2.27 23.42 -12.00
N ASN A 269 -1.84 22.47 -12.83
CA ASN A 269 -0.50 21.88 -12.77
C ASN A 269 0.02 21.50 -14.17
N PRO A 270 0.61 22.43 -14.92
CA PRO A 270 1.14 22.16 -16.28
C PRO A 270 2.20 21.04 -16.32
N ARG A 271 2.89 20.76 -15.21
CA ARG A 271 3.83 19.63 -15.12
C ARG A 271 3.15 18.28 -15.35
N SER A 272 1.84 18.19 -15.09
CA SER A 272 1.05 16.97 -15.34
C SER A 272 0.97 16.61 -16.82
N LEU A 273 1.24 17.54 -17.74
CA LEU A 273 1.35 17.24 -19.19
C LEU A 273 2.46 16.21 -19.50
N ARG A 274 3.53 16.15 -18.67
CA ARG A 274 4.57 15.14 -18.81
C ARG A 274 4.02 13.71 -18.68
N ALA A 275 2.95 13.53 -17.89
CA ALA A 275 2.30 12.22 -17.74
C ALA A 275 1.84 11.64 -19.07
N ILE A 276 1.43 12.48 -20.03
CA ILE A 276 1.00 12.04 -21.35
C ILE A 276 2.14 11.29 -22.07
N LYS A 277 3.34 11.90 -22.08
CA LYS A 277 4.52 11.26 -22.68
C LYS A 277 4.82 9.92 -21.99
N ASP A 278 4.89 9.92 -20.65
CA ASP A 278 5.22 8.72 -19.89
C ASP A 278 4.19 7.60 -20.10
N ILE A 279 2.90 7.93 -20.28
CA ILE A 279 1.84 6.97 -20.58
C ILE A 279 2.05 6.33 -21.96
N PHE A 280 2.45 7.13 -22.96
CA PHE A 280 2.76 6.59 -24.30
C PHE A 280 4.00 5.71 -24.28
N ASP A 281 5.04 6.10 -23.54
CA ASP A 281 6.28 5.33 -23.43
C ASP A 281 6.03 4.00 -22.67
N PHE A 282 5.19 4.02 -21.62
CA PHE A 282 4.78 2.82 -20.89
C PHE A 282 4.09 1.76 -21.75
N LYS A 283 3.30 2.16 -22.73
CA LYS A 283 2.64 1.22 -23.65
C LYS A 283 3.62 0.54 -24.61
N ARG A 284 4.80 1.13 -24.82
CA ARG A 284 5.83 0.61 -25.74
C ARG A 284 6.87 -0.26 -25.05
N SER A 285 6.98 -0.18 -23.72
CA SER A 285 7.83 -1.01 -22.85
C SER A 285 7.08 -2.23 -22.34
#